data_032e6e407fe04d2d7f155cf922258c90
#
_entry.id   032e6e407fe04d2d7f155cf922258c90
#
_cell.length_a   1.000
_cell.length_b   1.000
_cell.length_c   1.000
_cell.angle_alpha   90.00
_cell.angle_beta   90.00
_cell.angle_gamma   90.00
#
_symmetry.space_group_name_H-M   'P 1'
#
loop_
_entity.id
_entity.type
_entity.pdbx_description
1 polymer ?
#
loop_
_entity_poly.entity_id
_entity_poly.type
_entity_poly.pdbx_seq_one_letter_code
_entity_poly.pdbx_strand_id
1 'polypeptide(L)'
;MINRFFIACFMFIGMCVSSYAQKTVFVSDFGAIPNDNKDDAVALRKAAEYVCNNEGTVLVFSPGTYILHDDKAVELENTVMSGAYGQNPERKMFIPYHDYVRGLDFTGAKNATIMANGATLLLDGWMEGVSLEKTNNFKIKGLCIDFLRKPMSEGIITDIQNDNYTVYFDKPAREITMGTPFPRVNIWDNKIDGHYRDTHGMNREAVVAPNTVRFKGQLPKYLVGVTVGAPHTFHYRPAIFIHESVNTTLDNVTINGNCGMGIVGFHTNTVTMNHLNVVPARGFKFSTNTDATHFAACEGKITFDHCTFYGEGDDATNVHGYYHDITAVEGNMVTLELKAPTFTHAQMSDLPRVGDVMTLVRIADLVPVGNFKVRSVEHKEKEVPFSIEVDGKLPANFKDYYFINSTLMPHVVFQNCVDWGHMARGILLKTTGGALIQNNVFRGLTHSAIALSSEANWKEGWHSKNVVIRNNKIMNCAVTGDYHGAGIALNIIADDVKNAKLHENIVIEGNEITSCTESECGILVSNARKVKVRNNIIKGCKKEIFIENAEVTK
;
A
#
# COMPACT_ATOMS: atom_id res chain seq x y z
N MET A 1 64.56 34.18 -23.64
CA MET A 1 63.54 33.15 -23.76
C MET A 1 63.47 32.40 -22.42
N ILE A 2 62.52 32.73 -21.57
CA ILE A 2 62.40 32.18 -20.21
C ILE A 2 61.19 31.29 -20.20
N ASN A 3 61.45 29.99 -20.05
CA ASN A 3 60.40 28.95 -19.84
C ASN A 3 59.82 29.05 -18.43
N ARG A 4 58.52 29.30 -18.33
CA ARG A 4 57.77 29.16 -17.06
C ARG A 4 57.14 27.77 -16.98
N PHE A 5 57.61 26.96 -16.05
CA PHE A 5 56.96 25.74 -15.61
C PHE A 5 55.78 26.08 -14.69
N PHE A 6 54.56 25.69 -15.07
CA PHE A 6 53.41 25.67 -14.17
C PHE A 6 53.36 24.31 -13.46
N ILE A 7 53.55 24.30 -12.15
CA ILE A 7 53.31 23.14 -11.29
C ILE A 7 51.83 23.20 -10.87
N ALA A 8 51.00 22.27 -11.35
CA ALA A 8 49.63 22.07 -10.89
C ALA A 8 49.66 21.18 -9.63
N CYS A 9 49.39 21.77 -8.47
CA CYS A 9 49.12 21.02 -7.25
C CYS A 9 47.72 20.40 -7.32
N PHE A 10 47.63 19.08 -7.50
CA PHE A 10 46.42 18.33 -7.29
C PHE A 10 46.22 18.12 -5.77
N MET A 11 45.28 18.86 -5.15
CA MET A 11 44.78 18.53 -3.83
C MET A 11 43.90 17.28 -3.94
N PHE A 12 44.39 16.15 -3.48
CA PHE A 12 43.58 14.98 -3.19
C PHE A 12 42.76 15.27 -1.90
N ILE A 13 41.47 15.60 -2.05
CA ILE A 13 40.52 15.55 -0.93
C ILE A 13 40.24 14.08 -0.69
N GLY A 14 40.95 13.49 0.24
CA GLY A 14 40.65 12.16 0.76
C GLY A 14 39.30 12.19 1.47
N MET A 15 38.24 11.72 0.82
CA MET A 15 37.03 11.32 1.55
C MET A 15 37.42 10.18 2.50
N CYS A 16 37.57 10.49 3.79
CA CYS A 16 37.57 9.49 4.84
C CYS A 16 36.19 8.83 4.84
N VAL A 17 36.04 7.73 4.11
CA VAL A 17 34.96 6.79 4.35
C VAL A 17 35.28 6.14 5.69
N SER A 18 34.69 6.62 6.77
CA SER A 18 34.73 5.94 8.05
C SER A 18 34.01 4.60 7.87
N SER A 19 34.77 3.54 7.67
CA SER A 19 34.23 2.16 7.78
C SER A 19 33.94 1.93 9.26
N TYR A 20 32.68 2.12 9.65
CA TYR A 20 32.22 1.61 10.94
C TYR A 20 32.41 0.09 10.93
N ALA A 21 33.13 -0.43 11.91
CA ALA A 21 33.24 -1.86 12.10
C ALA A 21 31.84 -2.41 12.40
N GLN A 22 31.30 -3.20 11.48
CA GLN A 22 29.97 -3.76 11.56
C GLN A 22 29.93 -4.74 12.75
N LYS A 23 29.12 -4.47 13.77
CA LYS A 23 28.99 -5.30 14.96
C LYS A 23 27.86 -6.30 14.77
N THR A 24 28.16 -7.57 14.80
CA THR A 24 27.16 -8.65 14.72
C THR A 24 26.74 -9.07 16.11
N VAL A 25 25.42 -9.14 16.33
CA VAL A 25 24.77 -9.66 17.54
C VAL A 25 23.65 -10.62 17.14
N PHE A 26 23.32 -11.55 18.01
CA PHE A 26 22.29 -12.55 17.77
C PHE A 26 21.08 -12.30 18.67
N VAL A 27 19.87 -12.57 18.18
CA VAL A 27 18.67 -12.46 19.04
C VAL A 27 18.75 -13.38 20.26
N SER A 28 19.47 -14.49 20.16
CA SER A 28 19.76 -15.40 21.28
C SER A 28 20.60 -14.75 22.40
N ASP A 29 21.42 -13.73 22.08
CA ASP A 29 22.18 -12.98 23.08
C ASP A 29 21.27 -12.20 24.05
N PHE A 30 20.03 -11.97 23.63
CA PHE A 30 18.97 -11.30 24.39
C PHE A 30 17.96 -12.29 25.00
N GLY A 31 18.09 -13.59 24.70
CA GLY A 31 17.26 -14.66 25.25
C GLY A 31 16.14 -15.18 24.36
N ALA A 32 16.05 -14.74 23.07
CA ALA A 32 15.07 -15.26 22.13
C ALA A 32 15.48 -16.66 21.62
N ILE A 33 14.55 -17.61 21.61
CA ILE A 33 14.81 -19.01 21.25
C ILE A 33 13.75 -19.47 20.22
N PRO A 34 14.13 -19.75 18.98
CA PRO A 34 13.17 -20.16 17.97
C PRO A 34 12.56 -21.54 18.28
N ASN A 35 11.30 -21.74 17.93
CA ASN A 35 10.56 -23.01 17.97
C ASN A 35 10.36 -23.61 19.39
N ASP A 36 10.50 -22.84 20.45
CA ASP A 36 10.27 -23.34 21.83
C ASP A 36 8.82 -23.12 22.30
N ASN A 37 7.98 -22.53 21.45
CA ASN A 37 6.55 -22.20 21.68
C ASN A 37 6.34 -21.24 22.88
N LYS A 38 7.33 -20.44 23.21
CA LYS A 38 7.23 -19.41 24.24
C LYS A 38 7.22 -18.01 23.63
N ASP A 39 6.83 -17.03 24.43
CA ASP A 39 6.87 -15.64 24.06
C ASP A 39 8.32 -15.12 24.05
N ASP A 40 8.75 -14.59 22.90
CA ASP A 40 10.06 -13.98 22.69
C ASP A 40 10.00 -12.44 22.73
N ALA A 41 8.83 -11.82 22.95
CA ALA A 41 8.64 -10.38 22.77
C ALA A 41 9.64 -9.54 23.56
N VAL A 42 9.88 -9.89 24.84
CA VAL A 42 10.83 -9.14 25.70
C VAL A 42 12.24 -9.21 25.15
N ALA A 43 12.69 -10.37 24.72
CA ALA A 43 14.03 -10.59 24.17
C ALA A 43 14.20 -9.87 22.83
N LEU A 44 13.24 -9.99 21.93
CA LEU A 44 13.27 -9.38 20.60
C LEU A 44 13.19 -7.84 20.68
N ARG A 45 12.36 -7.28 21.59
CA ARG A 45 12.29 -5.82 21.82
C ARG A 45 13.61 -5.27 22.37
N LYS A 46 14.29 -6.00 23.28
CA LYS A 46 15.64 -5.62 23.74
C LYS A 46 16.66 -5.68 22.60
N ALA A 47 16.59 -6.67 21.72
CA ALA A 47 17.44 -6.74 20.56
C ALA A 47 17.21 -5.57 19.59
N ALA A 48 15.96 -5.17 19.36
CA ALA A 48 15.62 -4.00 18.55
C ALA A 48 16.14 -2.70 19.19
N GLU A 49 15.94 -2.50 20.49
CA GLU A 49 16.49 -1.38 21.23
C GLU A 49 18.02 -1.30 21.13
N TYR A 50 18.70 -2.46 21.22
CA TYR A 50 20.14 -2.51 21.01
C TYR A 50 20.55 -2.00 19.63
N VAL A 51 19.84 -2.40 18.57
CA VAL A 51 20.08 -1.93 17.19
C VAL A 51 19.91 -0.41 17.09
N CYS A 52 18.87 0.15 17.70
CA CYS A 52 18.63 1.60 17.70
C CYS A 52 19.77 2.38 18.37
N ASN A 53 20.33 1.84 19.44
CA ASN A 53 21.38 2.48 20.23
C ASN A 53 22.80 2.22 19.71
N ASN A 54 22.98 1.35 18.72
CA ASN A 54 24.30 0.95 18.21
C ASN A 54 24.30 0.97 16.67
N GLU A 55 24.72 2.09 16.11
CA GLU A 55 24.86 2.26 14.67
C GLU A 55 25.75 1.18 14.03
N GLY A 56 25.40 0.73 12.82
CA GLY A 56 26.15 -0.28 12.08
C GLY A 56 25.92 -1.72 12.55
N THR A 57 24.90 -1.96 13.37
CA THR A 57 24.61 -3.31 13.92
C THR A 57 24.04 -4.23 12.84
N VAL A 58 24.53 -5.48 12.83
CA VAL A 58 23.90 -6.63 12.18
C VAL A 58 23.23 -7.49 13.24
N LEU A 59 21.90 -7.51 13.26
CA LEU A 59 21.13 -8.39 14.15
C LEU A 59 20.77 -9.68 13.40
N VAL A 60 21.18 -10.82 13.93
CA VAL A 60 21.02 -12.13 13.30
C VAL A 60 19.99 -12.98 14.05
N PHE A 61 19.03 -13.51 13.30
CA PHE A 61 18.09 -14.52 13.78
C PHE A 61 18.57 -15.90 13.34
N SER A 62 18.40 -16.89 14.19
CA SER A 62 18.44 -18.29 13.76
C SER A 62 17.14 -18.64 13.02
N PRO A 63 17.16 -19.53 12.01
CA PRO A 63 15.95 -20.00 11.37
C PRO A 63 14.96 -20.61 12.36
N GLY A 64 13.67 -20.33 12.19
CA GLY A 64 12.59 -20.86 13.04
C GLY A 64 11.54 -19.80 13.37
N THR A 65 10.60 -20.15 14.21
CA THR A 65 9.46 -19.31 14.58
C THR A 65 9.70 -18.66 15.94
N TYR A 66 9.55 -17.37 16.00
CA TYR A 66 9.60 -16.56 17.22
C TYR A 66 8.20 -15.99 17.48
N ILE A 67 7.65 -16.21 18.67
CA ILE A 67 6.34 -15.69 19.05
C ILE A 67 6.53 -14.30 19.66
N LEU A 68 5.79 -13.34 19.16
CA LEU A 68 5.76 -11.99 19.69
C LEU A 68 4.36 -11.70 20.23
N HIS A 69 4.19 -11.89 21.54
CA HIS A 69 2.95 -11.68 22.26
C HIS A 69 2.85 -10.26 22.84
N ASP A 70 1.63 -9.72 22.86
CA ASP A 70 1.33 -8.47 23.60
C ASP A 70 -0.12 -8.49 24.09
N ASP A 71 -0.30 -8.34 25.40
CA ASP A 71 -1.61 -8.38 26.05
C ASP A 71 -2.59 -7.36 25.48
N LYS A 72 -2.13 -6.12 25.20
CA LYS A 72 -2.99 -5.06 24.64
C LYS A 72 -3.41 -5.36 23.20
N ALA A 73 -2.51 -5.95 22.40
CA ALA A 73 -2.81 -6.36 21.04
C ALA A 73 -3.82 -7.50 21.02
N VAL A 74 -3.72 -8.46 21.95
CA VAL A 74 -4.69 -9.54 22.12
C VAL A 74 -6.02 -9.01 22.65
N GLU A 75 -6.01 -8.07 23.58
CA GLU A 75 -7.22 -7.41 24.10
C GLU A 75 -7.97 -6.66 23.00
N LEU A 76 -7.26 -5.92 22.13
CA LEU A 76 -7.85 -5.25 20.99
C LEU A 76 -8.52 -6.25 20.05
N GLU A 77 -7.81 -7.33 19.68
CA GLU A 77 -8.37 -8.39 18.84
C GLU A 77 -9.64 -8.97 19.45
N ASN A 78 -9.63 -9.30 20.75
CA ASN A 78 -10.80 -9.83 21.47
C ASN A 78 -11.97 -8.83 21.46
N THR A 79 -11.69 -7.55 21.70
CA THR A 79 -12.67 -6.47 21.73
C THR A 79 -13.38 -6.34 20.38
N VAL A 80 -12.62 -6.36 19.28
CA VAL A 80 -13.17 -6.30 17.93
C VAL A 80 -13.99 -7.54 17.63
N MET A 81 -13.44 -8.73 17.87
CA MET A 81 -14.08 -10.00 17.53
C MET A 81 -15.35 -10.27 18.37
N SER A 82 -15.46 -9.71 19.56
CA SER A 82 -16.70 -9.77 20.37
C SER A 82 -17.83 -8.88 19.80
N GLY A 83 -17.51 -7.96 18.88
CA GLY A 83 -18.45 -6.98 18.32
C GLY A 83 -18.59 -5.70 19.14
N ALA A 84 -17.75 -5.46 20.14
CA ALA A 84 -17.80 -4.23 20.95
C ALA A 84 -17.56 -2.95 20.12
N TYR A 85 -16.87 -3.07 18.98
CA TYR A 85 -16.68 -1.97 18.02
C TYR A 85 -17.74 -1.93 16.90
N GLY A 86 -18.75 -2.81 16.98
CA GLY A 86 -19.83 -2.93 15.98
C GLY A 86 -19.39 -3.70 14.73
N GLN A 87 -20.24 -3.65 13.68
CA GLN A 87 -20.01 -4.40 12.44
C GLN A 87 -19.00 -3.73 11.49
N ASN A 88 -18.64 -2.48 11.75
CA ASN A 88 -17.59 -1.78 11.03
C ASN A 88 -16.57 -1.19 12.02
N PRO A 89 -15.58 -1.99 12.47
CA PRO A 89 -14.55 -1.56 13.43
C PRO A 89 -13.69 -0.40 12.93
N GLU A 90 -13.55 -0.22 11.60
CA GLU A 90 -12.79 0.88 10.98
C GLU A 90 -13.13 2.25 11.56
N ARG A 91 -14.41 2.50 11.84
CA ARG A 91 -14.86 3.77 12.43
C ARG A 91 -14.23 4.12 13.77
N LYS A 92 -13.59 3.14 14.42
CA LYS A 92 -12.91 3.30 15.72
C LYS A 92 -11.43 3.00 15.68
N MET A 93 -10.95 2.34 14.64
CA MET A 93 -9.57 1.87 14.53
C MET A 93 -8.78 2.60 13.45
N PHE A 94 -9.43 3.00 12.37
CA PHE A 94 -8.82 3.81 11.31
C PHE A 94 -9.17 5.29 11.52
N ILE A 95 -8.62 5.83 12.60
CA ILE A 95 -8.81 7.22 13.01
C ILE A 95 -7.47 7.88 13.27
N PRO A 96 -7.38 9.22 13.18
CA PRO A 96 -6.17 9.95 13.48
C PRO A 96 -5.60 9.61 14.86
N TYR A 97 -4.30 9.34 14.88
CA TYR A 97 -3.54 9.11 16.12
C TYR A 97 -4.10 8.03 17.03
N HIS A 98 -4.69 6.98 16.43
CA HIS A 98 -5.14 5.81 17.19
C HIS A 98 -3.95 5.14 17.88
N ASP A 99 -4.13 4.78 19.15
CA ASP A 99 -3.12 4.04 19.90
C ASP A 99 -2.98 2.61 19.36
N TYR A 100 -1.74 2.14 19.24
CA TYR A 100 -1.43 0.81 18.74
C TYR A 100 -0.16 0.24 19.37
N VAL A 101 -0.02 -1.07 19.31
CA VAL A 101 1.17 -1.79 19.77
C VAL A 101 2.17 -1.90 18.62
N ARG A 102 3.43 -1.60 18.89
CA ARG A 102 4.57 -1.89 18.02
C ARG A 102 5.20 -3.21 18.41
N GLY A 103 5.36 -4.10 17.45
CA GLY A 103 6.06 -5.37 17.63
C GLY A 103 7.56 -5.15 17.82
N LEU A 104 8.29 -4.94 16.73
CA LEU A 104 9.70 -4.55 16.73
C LEU A 104 9.83 -3.10 16.30
N ASP A 105 10.34 -2.25 17.18
CA ASP A 105 10.53 -0.83 16.92
C ASP A 105 12.01 -0.52 16.68
N PHE A 106 12.33 -0.11 15.44
CA PHE A 106 13.68 0.30 15.04
C PHE A 106 13.79 1.81 14.81
N THR A 107 12.96 2.61 15.50
CA THR A 107 12.96 4.07 15.36
C THR A 107 14.36 4.66 15.55
N GLY A 108 14.81 5.44 14.55
CA GLY A 108 16.10 6.15 14.58
C GLY A 108 17.33 5.28 14.28
N ALA A 109 17.18 3.98 14.01
CA ALA A 109 18.30 3.09 13.70
C ALA A 109 19.02 3.52 12.42
N LYS A 110 20.36 3.43 12.42
CA LYS A 110 21.21 3.85 11.30
C LYS A 110 22.18 2.76 10.89
N ASN A 111 22.38 2.60 9.57
CA ASN A 111 23.32 1.66 8.97
C ASN A 111 23.15 0.22 9.49
N ALA A 112 21.91 -0.18 9.80
CA ALA A 112 21.60 -1.46 10.43
C ALA A 112 21.10 -2.51 9.43
N THR A 113 21.37 -3.77 9.74
CA THR A 113 20.88 -4.90 8.95
C THR A 113 20.27 -5.96 9.86
N ILE A 114 19.06 -6.39 9.55
CA ILE A 114 18.40 -7.54 10.14
C ILE A 114 18.58 -8.72 9.20
N MET A 115 19.36 -9.72 9.64
CA MET A 115 19.59 -10.98 8.94
C MET A 115 18.67 -12.03 9.54
N ALA A 116 17.46 -12.17 9.02
CA ALA A 116 16.47 -13.06 9.61
C ALA A 116 16.60 -14.52 9.15
N ASN A 117 17.30 -14.79 8.03
CA ASN A 117 17.67 -16.15 7.60
C ASN A 117 16.47 -17.12 7.44
N GLY A 118 15.29 -16.62 7.07
CA GLY A 118 14.06 -17.39 6.99
C GLY A 118 13.32 -17.55 8.32
N ALA A 119 13.69 -16.78 9.35
CA ALA A 119 12.93 -16.74 10.59
C ALA A 119 11.53 -16.17 10.37
N THR A 120 10.55 -16.73 11.08
CA THR A 120 9.18 -16.25 11.12
C THR A 120 8.91 -15.50 12.41
N LEU A 121 8.50 -14.24 12.29
CA LEU A 121 7.93 -13.47 13.40
C LEU A 121 6.42 -13.74 13.43
N LEU A 122 5.98 -14.49 14.44
CA LEU A 122 4.59 -14.89 14.63
C LEU A 122 3.93 -13.96 15.63
N LEU A 123 3.11 -13.03 15.14
CA LEU A 123 2.45 -12.02 15.94
C LEU A 123 1.25 -12.62 16.69
N ASP A 124 1.20 -12.45 18.00
CA ASP A 124 0.10 -12.85 18.85
C ASP A 124 -0.67 -11.61 19.35
N GLY A 125 -1.78 -11.33 18.67
CA GLY A 125 -2.60 -10.14 18.80
C GLY A 125 -2.39 -9.13 17.66
N TRP A 126 -3.35 -8.22 17.47
CA TRP A 126 -3.30 -7.23 16.40
C TRP A 126 -2.35 -6.09 16.74
N MET A 127 -1.24 -6.02 16.03
CA MET A 127 -0.19 -5.03 16.21
C MET A 127 0.49 -4.66 14.89
N GLU A 128 1.22 -3.56 14.88
CA GLU A 128 2.19 -3.24 13.83
C GLU A 128 3.43 -4.15 14.01
N GLY A 129 3.74 -4.96 13.00
CA GLY A 129 4.79 -5.98 13.17
C GLY A 129 6.19 -5.39 13.31
N VAL A 130 6.60 -4.50 12.40
CA VAL A 130 7.91 -3.85 12.36
C VAL A 130 7.75 -2.38 12.06
N SER A 131 8.26 -1.52 12.93
CA SER A 131 8.31 -0.06 12.75
C SER A 131 9.69 0.40 12.33
N LEU A 132 9.78 1.09 11.18
CA LEU A 132 10.98 1.72 10.65
C LEU A 132 10.73 3.22 10.55
N GLU A 133 10.78 3.93 11.68
CA GLU A 133 10.61 5.38 11.70
C GLU A 133 11.96 6.09 11.79
N LYS A 134 12.18 7.11 10.96
CA LYS A 134 13.41 7.92 10.95
C LYS A 134 14.70 7.09 10.87
N THR A 135 14.61 5.92 10.20
CA THR A 135 15.77 5.08 9.95
C THR A 135 16.59 5.61 8.77
N ASN A 136 17.87 5.30 8.75
CA ASN A 136 18.76 5.64 7.64
C ASN A 136 19.62 4.45 7.25
N ASN A 137 19.57 4.06 5.96
CA ASN A 137 20.29 2.91 5.44
C ASN A 137 20.00 1.62 6.23
N PHE A 138 18.70 1.27 6.31
CA PHE A 138 18.21 0.12 7.05
C PHE A 138 17.85 -1.04 6.10
N LYS A 139 18.25 -2.27 6.47
CA LYS A 139 18.01 -3.44 5.65
C LYS A 139 17.41 -4.59 6.44
N ILE A 140 16.37 -5.23 5.88
CA ILE A 140 15.80 -6.50 6.38
C ILE A 140 15.99 -7.56 5.32
N LYS A 141 16.55 -8.73 5.71
CA LYS A 141 16.77 -9.86 4.83
C LYS A 141 16.19 -11.15 5.37
N GLY A 142 15.34 -11.81 4.57
CA GLY A 142 14.84 -13.16 4.83
C GLY A 142 13.90 -13.26 6.02
N LEU A 143 13.11 -12.23 6.33
CA LEU A 143 12.11 -12.23 7.40
C LEU A 143 10.75 -12.67 6.85
N CYS A 144 10.08 -13.57 7.57
CA CYS A 144 8.67 -13.87 7.40
C CYS A 144 7.86 -13.24 8.54
N ILE A 145 6.76 -12.57 8.23
CA ILE A 145 5.79 -12.03 9.21
C ILE A 145 4.48 -12.76 9.02
N ASP A 146 3.94 -13.29 10.10
CA ASP A 146 2.66 -13.98 10.11
C ASP A 146 1.93 -13.74 11.44
N PHE A 147 0.66 -14.15 11.52
CA PHE A 147 -0.16 -14.04 12.73
C PHE A 147 -0.46 -15.41 13.29
N LEU A 148 -0.38 -15.57 14.61
CA LEU A 148 -0.76 -16.80 15.32
C LEU A 148 -2.23 -17.11 15.09
N ARG A 149 -3.09 -16.11 15.15
CA ARG A 149 -4.48 -16.14 14.71
C ARG A 149 -4.62 -15.20 13.51
N LYS A 150 -4.99 -15.76 12.36
CA LYS A 150 -5.13 -14.93 11.16
C LYS A 150 -6.16 -13.82 11.40
N PRO A 151 -5.93 -12.59 10.93
CA PRO A 151 -6.87 -11.47 11.10
C PRO A 151 -8.09 -11.56 10.17
N MET A 152 -8.19 -12.65 9.43
CA MET A 152 -9.26 -12.99 8.50
C MET A 152 -9.73 -14.42 8.77
N SER A 153 -11.03 -14.65 8.78
CA SER A 153 -11.60 -16.01 8.80
C SER A 153 -11.74 -16.53 7.38
N GLU A 154 -11.30 -17.76 7.11
CA GLU A 154 -11.56 -18.43 5.84
C GLU A 154 -12.57 -19.56 6.00
N GLY A 155 -13.34 -19.80 4.94
CA GLY A 155 -14.38 -20.81 4.92
C GLY A 155 -14.80 -21.18 3.51
N ILE A 156 -15.90 -21.91 3.43
CA ILE A 156 -16.44 -22.45 2.18
C ILE A 156 -17.91 -22.07 2.09
N ILE A 157 -18.38 -21.66 0.91
CA ILE A 157 -19.81 -21.49 0.64
C ILE A 157 -20.46 -22.86 0.60
N THR A 158 -21.36 -23.12 1.54
CA THR A 158 -22.06 -24.41 1.67
C THR A 158 -23.41 -24.43 0.99
N ASP A 159 -24.07 -23.28 0.86
CA ASP A 159 -25.38 -23.16 0.23
C ASP A 159 -25.58 -21.77 -0.37
N ILE A 160 -26.34 -21.69 -1.48
CA ILE A 160 -26.75 -20.44 -2.13
C ILE A 160 -28.24 -20.53 -2.46
N GLN A 161 -29.02 -19.62 -1.89
CA GLN A 161 -30.44 -19.41 -2.17
C GLN A 161 -30.65 -18.16 -3.05
N ASN A 162 -31.92 -17.77 -3.30
CA ASN A 162 -32.22 -16.67 -4.21
C ASN A 162 -31.69 -15.31 -3.70
N ASP A 163 -31.67 -15.10 -2.37
CA ASP A 163 -31.37 -13.82 -1.73
C ASP A 163 -30.34 -13.92 -0.60
N ASN A 164 -29.82 -15.11 -0.35
CA ASN A 164 -28.80 -15.34 0.67
C ASN A 164 -27.87 -16.48 0.31
N TYR A 165 -26.72 -16.53 1.01
CA TYR A 165 -25.78 -17.62 0.93
C TYR A 165 -25.21 -17.95 2.32
N THR A 166 -24.80 -19.18 2.51
CA THR A 166 -24.27 -19.69 3.78
C THR A 166 -22.81 -20.07 3.64
N VAL A 167 -21.99 -19.61 4.58
CA VAL A 167 -20.56 -19.91 4.66
C VAL A 167 -20.27 -20.68 5.95
N TYR A 168 -19.60 -21.80 5.83
CA TYR A 168 -18.97 -22.51 6.94
C TYR A 168 -17.49 -22.10 7.00
N PHE A 169 -17.08 -21.45 8.09
CA PHE A 169 -15.69 -21.05 8.33
C PHE A 169 -14.94 -22.21 8.99
N ASP A 170 -14.20 -22.98 8.19
CA ASP A 170 -13.36 -24.09 8.67
C ASP A 170 -12.04 -23.58 9.30
N LYS A 171 -11.67 -22.33 9.02
CA LYS A 171 -10.52 -21.65 9.60
C LYS A 171 -10.95 -20.30 10.19
N PRO A 172 -11.70 -20.29 11.29
CA PRO A 172 -12.12 -19.06 11.93
C PRO A 172 -10.93 -18.39 12.65
N ALA A 173 -10.83 -17.07 12.56
CA ALA A 173 -9.84 -16.30 13.33
C ALA A 173 -10.04 -16.49 14.85
N ARG A 174 -11.30 -16.50 15.27
CA ARG A 174 -11.78 -16.86 16.61
C ARG A 174 -13.17 -17.46 16.49
N GLU A 175 -13.75 -17.95 17.60
CA GLU A 175 -15.15 -18.39 17.64
C GLU A 175 -16.06 -17.29 17.06
N ILE A 176 -16.89 -17.68 16.10
CA ILE A 176 -17.81 -16.76 15.41
C ILE A 176 -19.11 -16.67 16.20
N THR A 177 -19.44 -15.45 16.63
CA THR A 177 -20.67 -15.12 17.35
C THR A 177 -21.51 -14.12 16.57
N MET A 178 -22.70 -13.79 17.07
CA MET A 178 -23.52 -12.71 16.52
C MET A 178 -22.83 -11.32 16.63
N GLY A 179 -21.85 -11.17 17.52
CA GLY A 179 -21.03 -9.97 17.64
C GLY A 179 -19.93 -9.83 16.59
N THR A 180 -19.40 -10.94 16.09
CA THR A 180 -18.25 -10.96 15.17
C THR A 180 -18.48 -10.07 13.95
N PRO A 181 -17.61 -9.09 13.66
CA PRO A 181 -17.77 -8.19 12.52
C PRO A 181 -17.40 -8.88 11.21
N PHE A 182 -18.20 -8.61 10.18
CA PHE A 182 -17.95 -9.03 8.80
C PHE A 182 -18.09 -7.80 7.87
N PRO A 183 -17.17 -6.86 7.90
CA PRO A 183 -17.27 -5.66 7.09
C PRO A 183 -17.14 -5.92 5.58
N ARG A 184 -16.52 -7.04 5.20
CA ARG A 184 -16.43 -7.53 3.82
C ARG A 184 -16.41 -9.06 3.81
N VAL A 185 -16.82 -9.64 2.69
CA VAL A 185 -16.64 -11.06 2.38
C VAL A 185 -15.99 -11.15 1.00
N ASN A 186 -14.79 -11.67 0.93
CA ASN A 186 -14.05 -11.89 -0.30
C ASN A 186 -14.29 -13.33 -0.77
N ILE A 187 -14.72 -13.51 -2.02
CA ILE A 187 -15.06 -14.81 -2.56
C ILE A 187 -14.06 -15.16 -3.66
N TRP A 188 -13.39 -16.30 -3.56
CA TRP A 188 -12.53 -16.81 -4.60
C TRP A 188 -13.36 -17.39 -5.75
N ASP A 189 -13.16 -16.93 -6.97
CA ASP A 189 -13.85 -17.47 -8.14
C ASP A 189 -12.89 -18.31 -8.98
N ASN A 190 -13.12 -19.63 -8.97
CA ASN A 190 -12.31 -20.58 -9.73
C ASN A 190 -12.40 -20.39 -11.26
N LYS A 191 -13.42 -19.72 -11.78
CA LYS A 191 -13.58 -19.49 -13.23
C LYS A 191 -12.67 -18.40 -13.75
N ILE A 192 -12.40 -17.38 -12.93
CA ILE A 192 -11.53 -16.26 -13.29
C ILE A 192 -10.16 -16.36 -12.65
N ASP A 193 -9.96 -17.36 -11.79
CA ASP A 193 -8.71 -17.57 -11.03
C ASP A 193 -8.36 -16.35 -10.17
N GLY A 194 -9.35 -15.82 -9.49
CA GLY A 194 -9.25 -14.61 -8.71
C GLY A 194 -10.48 -14.35 -7.85
N HIS A 195 -10.66 -13.11 -7.39
CA HIS A 195 -11.81 -12.74 -6.57
C HIS A 195 -13.10 -12.64 -7.40
N TYR A 196 -14.20 -13.03 -6.76
CA TYR A 196 -15.52 -12.78 -7.31
C TYR A 196 -15.86 -11.29 -7.25
N ARG A 197 -16.61 -10.85 -8.25
CA ARG A 197 -16.97 -9.47 -8.54
C ARG A 197 -17.66 -8.72 -7.39
N ASP A 198 -18.51 -9.40 -6.63
CA ASP A 198 -19.46 -8.80 -5.71
C ASP A 198 -19.17 -9.28 -4.28
N THR A 199 -18.36 -8.53 -3.56
CA THR A 199 -17.77 -8.96 -2.27
C THR A 199 -18.23 -8.12 -1.08
N HIS A 200 -19.27 -7.31 -1.20
CA HIS A 200 -19.75 -6.43 -0.14
C HIS A 200 -20.57 -7.23 0.88
N GLY A 201 -19.94 -7.57 2.00
CA GLY A 201 -20.49 -8.52 2.97
C GLY A 201 -21.05 -7.95 4.26
N MET A 202 -21.30 -6.64 4.42
CA MET A 202 -21.94 -6.09 5.64
C MET A 202 -23.37 -6.59 5.89
N ASN A 203 -23.82 -7.58 5.12
CA ASN A 203 -25.17 -8.11 5.10
C ASN A 203 -25.30 -9.44 5.84
N ARG A 204 -24.56 -9.64 6.96
CA ARG A 204 -24.77 -10.82 7.78
C ARG A 204 -26.20 -10.86 8.29
N GLU A 205 -26.85 -11.99 8.08
CA GLU A 205 -28.22 -12.22 8.51
C GLU A 205 -28.27 -12.98 9.85
N ALA A 206 -27.55 -14.06 9.96
CA ALA A 206 -27.56 -14.91 11.15
C ALA A 206 -26.30 -15.77 11.27
N VAL A 207 -25.94 -16.13 12.49
CA VAL A 207 -25.10 -17.29 12.79
C VAL A 207 -26.05 -18.49 12.96
N VAL A 208 -26.04 -19.42 12.02
CA VAL A 208 -27.03 -20.50 11.93
C VAL A 208 -26.57 -21.81 12.57
N ALA A 209 -25.26 -21.97 12.78
CA ALA A 209 -24.60 -23.06 13.51
C ALA A 209 -23.20 -22.60 13.95
N PRO A 210 -22.45 -23.34 14.76
CA PRO A 210 -21.07 -23.05 15.09
C PRO A 210 -20.25 -22.77 13.82
N ASN A 211 -19.55 -21.60 13.78
CA ASN A 211 -18.76 -21.13 12.65
C ASN A 211 -19.51 -21.08 11.30
N THR A 212 -20.83 -21.04 11.30
CA THR A 212 -21.65 -21.03 10.09
C THR A 212 -22.51 -19.78 10.04
N VAL A 213 -22.29 -18.96 9.04
CA VAL A 213 -22.92 -17.65 8.91
C VAL A 213 -23.73 -17.58 7.62
N ARG A 214 -24.95 -17.06 7.73
CA ARG A 214 -25.79 -16.70 6.59
C ARG A 214 -25.62 -15.21 6.29
N PHE A 215 -25.35 -14.90 5.03
CA PHE A 215 -25.23 -13.55 4.50
C PHE A 215 -26.36 -13.27 3.51
N LYS A 216 -26.89 -12.05 3.51
CA LYS A 216 -27.76 -11.57 2.43
C LYS A 216 -26.93 -11.27 1.19
N GLY A 217 -27.45 -11.65 0.03
CA GLY A 217 -26.83 -11.36 -1.25
C GLY A 217 -27.17 -12.44 -2.28
N GLN A 218 -27.12 -12.05 -3.54
CA GLN A 218 -27.35 -12.96 -4.67
C GLN A 218 -26.02 -13.41 -5.24
N LEU A 219 -25.77 -14.69 -5.22
CA LEU A 219 -24.57 -15.29 -5.79
C LEU A 219 -24.95 -16.36 -6.83
N PRO A 220 -24.14 -16.52 -7.88
CA PRO A 220 -24.29 -17.63 -8.81
C PRO A 220 -24.10 -18.99 -8.11
N LYS A 221 -24.99 -19.94 -8.36
CA LYS A 221 -24.95 -21.27 -7.71
C LYS A 221 -23.64 -22.03 -7.93
N TYR A 222 -22.90 -21.75 -8.99
CA TYR A 222 -21.61 -22.42 -9.24
C TYR A 222 -20.52 -22.06 -8.20
N LEU A 223 -20.74 -21.02 -7.37
CA LEU A 223 -19.83 -20.65 -6.29
C LEU A 223 -19.99 -21.51 -5.03
N VAL A 224 -20.94 -22.47 -4.98
CA VAL A 224 -20.98 -23.45 -3.90
C VAL A 224 -19.70 -24.29 -3.91
N GLY A 225 -19.06 -24.42 -2.74
CA GLY A 225 -17.78 -25.13 -2.58
C GLY A 225 -16.53 -24.26 -2.77
N VAL A 226 -16.67 -22.98 -3.15
CA VAL A 226 -15.52 -22.08 -3.28
C VAL A 226 -15.10 -21.47 -1.94
N THR A 227 -13.85 -21.06 -1.87
CA THR A 227 -13.27 -20.46 -0.65
C THR A 227 -13.74 -19.00 -0.48
N VAL A 228 -14.00 -18.63 0.76
CA VAL A 228 -14.35 -17.29 1.20
C VAL A 228 -13.34 -16.83 2.23
N GLY A 229 -12.88 -15.58 2.12
CA GLY A 229 -12.10 -14.87 3.15
C GLY A 229 -12.93 -13.71 3.70
N ALA A 230 -13.05 -13.64 5.00
CA ALA A 230 -13.79 -12.58 5.68
C ALA A 230 -12.87 -11.81 6.63
N PRO A 231 -12.32 -10.65 6.22
CA PRO A 231 -11.56 -9.79 7.10
C PRO A 231 -12.46 -9.21 8.19
N HIS A 232 -11.93 -9.07 9.40
CA HIS A 232 -12.66 -8.51 10.54
C HIS A 232 -12.34 -7.03 10.77
N THR A 233 -11.35 -6.50 10.07
CA THR A 233 -10.98 -5.09 9.95
C THR A 233 -10.27 -4.87 8.61
N PHE A 234 -10.06 -3.60 8.18
CA PHE A 234 -9.39 -3.31 6.90
C PHE A 234 -8.02 -2.64 7.09
N HIS A 235 -7.98 -1.45 7.69
CA HIS A 235 -6.81 -0.55 7.65
C HIS A 235 -6.19 -0.37 9.04
N TYR A 236 -6.19 -1.42 9.90
CA TYR A 236 -5.58 -1.23 11.22
C TYR A 236 -4.10 -0.84 11.05
N ARG A 237 -3.12 -1.59 11.47
CA ARG A 237 -1.71 -1.22 11.28
C ARG A 237 -1.05 -2.14 10.25
N PRO A 238 -0.03 -1.65 9.50
CA PRO A 238 0.70 -2.47 8.55
C PRO A 238 1.57 -3.52 9.25
N ALA A 239 1.95 -4.58 8.50
CA ALA A 239 2.96 -5.52 8.96
C ALA A 239 4.34 -4.85 9.06
N ILE A 240 4.67 -3.95 8.12
CA ILE A 240 5.88 -3.11 8.14
C ILE A 240 5.48 -1.66 7.88
N PHE A 241 5.81 -0.77 8.82
CA PHE A 241 5.64 0.68 8.67
C PHE A 241 6.98 1.36 8.41
N ILE A 242 7.08 2.17 7.37
CA ILE A 242 8.28 2.91 6.97
C ILE A 242 7.93 4.40 6.94
N HIS A 243 8.39 5.16 7.93
CA HIS A 243 8.04 6.57 8.08
C HIS A 243 9.28 7.45 8.23
N GLU A 244 9.32 8.57 7.48
CA GLU A 244 10.45 9.52 7.50
C GLU A 244 11.83 8.86 7.38
N SER A 245 11.89 7.70 6.74
CA SER A 245 13.09 6.87 6.62
C SER A 245 13.77 7.07 5.27
N VAL A 246 15.08 6.89 5.25
CA VAL A 246 15.91 7.07 4.06
C VAL A 246 16.65 5.78 3.74
N ASN A 247 16.55 5.33 2.47
CA ASN A 247 17.29 4.19 1.94
C ASN A 247 16.99 2.88 2.70
N THR A 248 15.72 2.45 2.65
CA THR A 248 15.25 1.18 3.21
C THR A 248 15.33 0.07 2.17
N THR A 249 15.85 -1.10 2.54
CA THR A 249 15.89 -2.29 1.69
C THR A 249 15.19 -3.47 2.37
N LEU A 250 14.21 -4.06 1.69
CA LEU A 250 13.55 -5.31 2.05
C LEU A 250 13.96 -6.36 1.01
N ASP A 251 14.70 -7.38 1.43
CA ASP A 251 15.27 -8.40 0.55
C ASP A 251 14.82 -9.80 1.00
N ASN A 252 14.08 -10.51 0.15
CA ASN A 252 13.49 -11.81 0.47
C ASN A 252 12.62 -11.78 1.75
N VAL A 253 11.75 -10.77 1.85
CA VAL A 253 10.78 -10.63 2.95
C VAL A 253 9.45 -11.25 2.53
N THR A 254 8.80 -11.96 3.45
CA THR A 254 7.49 -12.57 3.24
C THR A 254 6.48 -12.05 4.26
N ILE A 255 5.28 -11.68 3.81
CA ILE A 255 4.13 -11.31 4.66
C ILE A 255 3.00 -12.27 4.33
N ASN A 256 2.64 -13.13 5.30
CA ASN A 256 1.61 -14.16 5.11
C ASN A 256 0.22 -13.77 5.58
N GLY A 257 0.07 -12.60 6.15
CA GLY A 257 -1.21 -12.04 6.59
C GLY A 257 -1.00 -10.76 7.37
N ASN A 258 -2.01 -9.88 7.34
CA ASN A 258 -2.03 -8.70 8.19
C ASN A 258 -3.46 -8.18 8.40
N CYS A 259 -3.71 -7.57 9.56
CA CYS A 259 -5.00 -6.95 9.92
C CYS A 259 -5.25 -5.58 9.27
N GLY A 260 -4.35 -5.16 8.42
CA GLY A 260 -4.41 -3.98 7.56
C GLY A 260 -3.62 -4.25 6.28
N MET A 261 -2.79 -3.31 5.89
CA MET A 261 -1.90 -3.39 4.73
C MET A 261 -0.62 -4.19 5.06
N GLY A 262 0.03 -4.73 4.05
CA GLY A 262 1.32 -5.40 4.25
C GLY A 262 2.42 -4.39 4.60
N ILE A 263 2.67 -3.42 3.73
CA ILE A 263 3.67 -2.36 3.95
C ILE A 263 3.02 -1.00 3.74
N VAL A 264 3.25 -0.08 4.66
CA VAL A 264 2.92 1.35 4.47
C VAL A 264 4.22 2.17 4.51
N GLY A 265 4.51 2.87 3.42
CA GLY A 265 5.56 3.89 3.35
C GLY A 265 4.94 5.29 3.41
N PHE A 266 5.39 6.13 4.33
CA PHE A 266 4.88 7.48 4.50
C PHE A 266 6.02 8.47 4.72
N HIS A 267 6.08 9.54 3.94
CA HIS A 267 7.17 10.52 3.96
C HIS A 267 8.57 9.89 3.85
N THR A 268 8.69 8.73 3.22
CA THR A 268 9.96 8.00 3.13
C THR A 268 10.68 8.30 1.81
N ASN A 269 12.00 8.20 1.83
CA ASN A 269 12.87 8.43 0.68
C ASN A 269 13.64 7.17 0.34
N THR A 270 13.42 6.66 -0.86
CA THR A 270 14.07 5.49 -1.44
C THR A 270 13.83 4.19 -0.65
N VAL A 271 12.97 3.37 -1.25
CA VAL A 271 12.66 2.02 -0.75
C VAL A 271 12.92 1.01 -1.86
N THR A 272 13.67 -0.03 -1.55
CA THR A 272 13.96 -1.14 -2.48
C THR A 272 13.41 -2.44 -1.92
N MET A 273 12.54 -3.09 -2.68
CA MET A 273 11.96 -4.38 -2.38
C MET A 273 12.41 -5.38 -3.43
N ASN A 274 13.31 -6.29 -3.04
CA ASN A 274 13.77 -7.40 -3.86
C ASN A 274 13.17 -8.69 -3.32
N HIS A 275 12.51 -9.49 -4.16
CA HIS A 275 11.88 -10.75 -3.75
C HIS A 275 10.94 -10.58 -2.53
N LEU A 276 10.21 -9.46 -2.47
CA LEU A 276 9.12 -9.29 -1.50
C LEU A 276 7.98 -10.24 -1.90
N ASN A 277 7.48 -10.99 -0.94
CA ASN A 277 6.34 -11.88 -1.13
C ASN A 277 5.22 -11.47 -0.16
N VAL A 278 4.13 -10.94 -0.68
CA VAL A 278 2.88 -10.77 0.09
C VAL A 278 1.94 -11.84 -0.42
N VAL A 279 1.86 -12.94 0.31
CA VAL A 279 1.19 -14.16 -0.14
C VAL A 279 0.56 -14.89 1.03
N PRO A 280 -0.55 -15.62 0.85
CA PRO A 280 -1.16 -16.38 1.92
C PRO A 280 -0.22 -17.40 2.55
N ALA A 281 -0.37 -17.64 3.84
CA ALA A 281 0.26 -18.78 4.49
C ALA A 281 -0.20 -20.11 3.85
N ARG A 282 0.60 -21.15 4.01
CA ARG A 282 0.28 -22.46 3.46
C ARG A 282 -1.11 -22.95 3.90
N GLY A 283 -1.95 -23.28 2.94
CA GLY A 283 -3.32 -23.76 3.17
C GLY A 283 -4.37 -22.64 3.27
N PHE A 284 -3.98 -21.38 3.15
CA PHE A 284 -4.87 -20.22 3.06
C PHE A 284 -4.94 -19.70 1.61
N LYS A 285 -5.95 -18.86 1.32
CA LYS A 285 -6.18 -18.25 0.01
C LYS A 285 -5.99 -16.74 0.03
N PHE A 286 -6.06 -16.13 1.21
CA PHE A 286 -5.99 -14.67 1.38
C PHE A 286 -4.80 -14.28 2.26
N SER A 287 -4.17 -13.15 1.94
CA SER A 287 -3.03 -12.57 2.64
C SER A 287 -3.44 -11.36 3.48
N THR A 288 -3.16 -10.15 3.05
CA THR A 288 -3.51 -8.93 3.78
C THR A 288 -4.99 -8.57 3.66
N ASN A 289 -5.53 -7.87 4.67
CA ASN A 289 -6.94 -7.46 4.66
C ASN A 289 -7.23 -6.36 3.64
N THR A 290 -6.22 -5.57 3.26
CA THR A 290 -6.25 -4.54 2.21
C THR A 290 -4.97 -4.63 1.36
N ASP A 291 -4.36 -3.50 0.97
CA ASP A 291 -3.23 -3.45 0.05
C ASP A 291 -2.04 -4.31 0.51
N ALA A 292 -1.33 -4.89 -0.45
CA ALA A 292 -0.03 -5.48 -0.14
C ALA A 292 0.99 -4.39 0.21
N THR A 293 1.00 -3.28 -0.53
CA THR A 293 1.89 -2.14 -0.27
C THR A 293 1.22 -0.82 -0.58
N HIS A 294 1.48 0.20 0.24
CA HIS A 294 0.91 1.54 0.11
C HIS A 294 1.94 2.61 0.40
N PHE A 295 2.24 3.47 -0.58
CA PHE A 295 3.25 4.53 -0.45
C PHE A 295 2.61 5.89 -0.66
N ALA A 296 2.51 6.67 0.41
CA ALA A 296 1.91 7.99 0.36
C ALA A 296 2.91 9.10 0.70
N ALA A 297 2.87 10.20 -0.06
CA ALA A 297 3.75 11.37 0.14
C ALA A 297 5.23 10.99 0.27
N CYS A 298 5.70 10.10 -0.61
CA CYS A 298 7.08 9.62 -0.63
C CYS A 298 7.93 10.37 -1.66
N GLU A 299 9.24 10.20 -1.57
CA GLU A 299 10.22 10.79 -2.49
C GLU A 299 11.34 9.79 -2.87
N GLY A 300 12.26 10.20 -3.73
CA GLY A 300 13.35 9.36 -4.20
C GLY A 300 12.86 8.25 -5.13
N LYS A 301 13.29 7.01 -4.90
CA LYS A 301 12.98 5.87 -5.77
C LYS A 301 12.32 4.73 -5.00
N ILE A 302 11.16 4.28 -5.45
CA ILE A 302 10.50 3.06 -4.95
C ILE A 302 10.70 1.97 -5.99
N THR A 303 11.32 0.87 -5.60
CA THR A 303 11.65 -0.25 -6.51
C THR A 303 11.02 -1.54 -6.02
N PHE A 304 10.28 -2.20 -6.90
CA PHE A 304 9.83 -3.58 -6.78
C PHE A 304 10.55 -4.41 -7.84
N ASP A 305 11.30 -5.41 -7.43
CA ASP A 305 12.01 -6.30 -8.35
C ASP A 305 11.86 -7.77 -7.91
N HIS A 306 11.37 -8.63 -8.79
CA HIS A 306 11.08 -10.04 -8.52
C HIS A 306 10.12 -10.26 -7.33
N CYS A 307 9.16 -9.35 -7.11
CA CYS A 307 8.17 -9.45 -6.04
C CYS A 307 6.99 -10.34 -6.45
N THR A 308 6.31 -10.92 -5.46
CA THR A 308 5.11 -11.74 -5.66
C THR A 308 3.97 -11.22 -4.78
N PHE A 309 2.82 -10.97 -5.38
CA PHE A 309 1.60 -10.53 -4.73
C PHE A 309 0.49 -11.53 -5.01
N TYR A 310 -0.26 -11.93 -3.97
CA TYR A 310 -1.34 -12.90 -4.09
C TYR A 310 -2.32 -12.83 -2.92
N GLY A 311 -3.60 -12.72 -3.22
CA GLY A 311 -4.68 -12.91 -2.25
C GLY A 311 -4.93 -11.71 -1.34
N GLU A 312 -4.49 -10.52 -1.69
CA GLU A 312 -4.74 -9.27 -0.96
C GLU A 312 -6.22 -8.86 -1.04
N GLY A 313 -6.66 -8.14 -0.03
CA GLY A 313 -8.02 -7.59 0.02
C GLY A 313 -8.21 -6.30 -0.76
N ASP A 314 -7.16 -5.72 -1.36
CA ASP A 314 -7.17 -4.51 -2.18
C ASP A 314 -5.97 -4.49 -3.15
N ASP A 315 -5.35 -3.34 -3.45
CA ASP A 315 -4.28 -3.19 -4.45
C ASP A 315 -2.97 -3.90 -4.08
N ALA A 316 -2.23 -4.43 -5.06
CA ALA A 316 -0.85 -4.89 -4.78
C ALA A 316 0.07 -3.71 -4.45
N THR A 317 -0.10 -2.56 -5.10
CA THR A 317 0.55 -1.31 -4.68
C THR A 317 -0.27 -0.09 -5.05
N ASN A 318 -0.36 0.86 -4.10
CA ASN A 318 -0.90 2.20 -4.34
C ASN A 318 0.20 3.24 -4.03
N VAL A 319 0.46 4.17 -4.96
CA VAL A 319 1.48 5.22 -4.80
C VAL A 319 0.87 6.57 -5.14
N HIS A 320 0.82 7.49 -4.16
CA HIS A 320 0.13 8.77 -4.33
C HIS A 320 0.61 9.86 -3.35
N GLY A 321 0.15 11.11 -3.55
CA GLY A 321 0.11 12.17 -2.56
C GLY A 321 -1.32 12.42 -2.09
N TYR A 322 -1.53 13.35 -1.16
CA TYR A 322 -2.87 13.68 -0.66
C TYR A 322 -3.34 15.05 -1.15
N TYR A 323 -4.63 15.13 -1.53
CA TYR A 323 -5.34 16.39 -1.75
C TYR A 323 -5.91 16.91 -0.43
N HIS A 324 -5.29 17.93 0.14
CA HIS A 324 -5.76 18.57 1.36
C HIS A 324 -6.88 19.57 1.09
N ASP A 325 -7.93 19.52 1.88
CA ASP A 325 -8.94 20.57 1.93
C ASP A 325 -8.35 21.85 2.55
N ILE A 326 -8.64 23.00 1.93
CA ILE A 326 -8.27 24.31 2.48
C ILE A 326 -9.45 24.79 3.33
N THR A 327 -9.27 24.82 4.65
CA THR A 327 -10.34 25.16 5.60
C THR A 327 -10.39 26.62 5.98
N ALA A 328 -9.21 27.29 6.04
CA ALA A 328 -9.08 28.72 6.31
C ALA A 328 -7.88 29.35 5.61
N VAL A 329 -7.97 30.65 5.34
CA VAL A 329 -6.87 31.47 4.79
C VAL A 329 -6.85 32.82 5.49
N GLU A 330 -5.73 33.17 6.13
CA GLU A 330 -5.49 34.45 6.78
C GLU A 330 -4.17 35.06 6.27
N GLY A 331 -4.26 35.97 5.30
CA GLY A 331 -3.08 36.49 4.61
C GLY A 331 -2.36 35.41 3.80
N ASN A 332 -1.18 35.01 4.24
CA ASN A 332 -0.37 33.92 3.66
C ASN A 332 -0.45 32.62 4.47
N MET A 333 -1.13 32.64 5.62
CA MET A 333 -1.38 31.44 6.43
C MET A 333 -2.57 30.68 5.86
N VAL A 334 -2.39 29.39 5.64
CA VAL A 334 -3.38 28.48 5.07
C VAL A 334 -3.55 27.29 6.00
N THR A 335 -4.78 27.06 6.46
CA THR A 335 -5.10 25.89 7.27
C THR A 335 -5.59 24.76 6.39
N LEU A 336 -5.00 23.59 6.56
CA LEU A 336 -5.20 22.39 5.77
C LEU A 336 -5.73 21.25 6.64
N GLU A 337 -6.55 20.39 6.02
CA GLU A 337 -7.10 19.22 6.70
C GLU A 337 -7.36 18.09 5.69
N LEU A 338 -7.15 16.84 6.12
CA LEU A 338 -7.70 15.65 5.48
C LEU A 338 -8.85 15.13 6.34
N LYS A 339 -10.07 15.08 5.77
CA LYS A 339 -11.27 14.65 6.48
C LYS A 339 -11.61 13.19 6.18
N ALA A 340 -12.06 12.47 7.22
CA ALA A 340 -12.68 11.16 7.01
C ALA A 340 -13.74 11.22 5.87
N PRO A 341 -13.87 10.16 5.04
CA PRO A 341 -13.36 8.80 5.26
C PRO A 341 -11.93 8.55 4.78
N THR A 342 -11.25 9.54 4.25
CA THR A 342 -9.97 9.42 3.55
C THR A 342 -8.82 10.04 4.35
N PHE A 343 -8.66 9.61 5.60
CA PHE A 343 -7.48 10.00 6.38
C PHE A 343 -6.23 9.25 5.91
N THR A 344 -5.03 9.72 6.31
CA THR A 344 -3.80 9.05 5.88
C THR A 344 -3.69 7.62 6.41
N HIS A 345 -3.19 6.71 5.61
CA HIS A 345 -2.97 5.31 6.01
C HIS A 345 -1.89 5.15 7.09
N ALA A 346 -1.10 6.20 7.32
CA ALA A 346 -0.21 6.32 8.47
C ALA A 346 -0.96 6.68 9.78
N GLN A 347 -2.22 7.11 9.69
CA GLN A 347 -3.07 7.57 10.80
C GLN A 347 -2.48 8.79 11.53
N MET A 348 -1.77 9.64 10.82
CA MET A 348 -1.21 10.92 11.27
C MET A 348 -1.33 11.98 10.18
N SER A 349 -1.16 13.26 10.52
CA SER A 349 -1.24 14.36 9.57
C SER A 349 -0.12 14.30 8.53
N ASP A 350 -0.44 14.60 7.27
CA ASP A 350 0.51 14.71 6.16
C ASP A 350 1.13 16.11 6.14
N LEU A 351 2.17 16.29 6.97
CA LEU A 351 2.82 17.60 7.17
C LEU A 351 3.88 17.86 6.09
N PRO A 352 3.78 18.97 5.33
CA PRO A 352 4.85 19.37 4.42
C PRO A 352 6.06 19.90 5.21
N ARG A 353 7.23 19.88 4.58
CA ARG A 353 8.45 20.47 5.12
C ARG A 353 8.60 21.91 4.66
N VAL A 354 9.29 22.73 5.42
CA VAL A 354 9.72 24.07 4.97
C VAL A 354 10.54 23.93 3.68
N GLY A 355 10.14 24.64 2.65
CA GLY A 355 10.74 24.58 1.33
C GLY A 355 10.00 23.69 0.32
N ASP A 356 9.10 22.81 0.76
CA ASP A 356 8.24 22.03 -0.13
C ASP A 356 7.35 22.94 -0.99
N VAL A 357 6.93 22.44 -2.13
CA VAL A 357 6.02 23.12 -3.05
C VAL A 357 4.62 22.51 -2.91
N MET A 358 3.69 23.32 -2.43
CA MET A 358 2.26 23.00 -2.43
C MET A 358 1.65 23.49 -3.73
N THR A 359 1.06 22.59 -4.51
CA THR A 359 0.37 22.96 -5.75
C THR A 359 -1.12 23.11 -5.47
N LEU A 360 -1.66 24.26 -5.85
CA LEU A 360 -3.09 24.55 -5.80
C LEU A 360 -3.79 23.87 -6.98
N VAL A 361 -4.82 23.07 -6.71
CA VAL A 361 -5.50 22.23 -7.68
C VAL A 361 -6.99 22.49 -7.62
N ARG A 362 -7.64 22.75 -8.74
CA ARG A 362 -9.08 22.95 -8.80
C ARG A 362 -9.83 21.64 -8.52
N ILE A 363 -10.82 21.66 -7.63
CA ILE A 363 -11.57 20.46 -7.20
C ILE A 363 -12.30 19.80 -8.37
N ALA A 364 -12.96 20.60 -9.20
CA ALA A 364 -13.86 20.09 -10.24
C ALA A 364 -13.18 19.21 -11.30
N ASP A 365 -11.90 19.48 -11.63
CA ASP A 365 -11.20 18.81 -12.73
C ASP A 365 -9.74 18.45 -12.44
N LEU A 366 -9.28 18.68 -11.21
CA LEU A 366 -7.92 18.44 -10.73
C LEU A 366 -6.83 19.16 -11.53
N VAL A 367 -7.18 20.25 -12.23
CA VAL A 367 -6.20 21.07 -12.96
C VAL A 367 -5.38 21.93 -12.00
N PRO A 368 -4.03 21.86 -12.08
CA PRO A 368 -3.16 22.73 -11.29
C PRO A 368 -3.29 24.18 -11.75
N VAL A 369 -3.39 25.10 -10.80
CA VAL A 369 -3.58 26.53 -11.06
C VAL A 369 -2.49 27.43 -10.47
N GLY A 370 -1.65 26.92 -9.56
CA GLY A 370 -0.54 27.67 -8.97
C GLY A 370 0.32 26.82 -8.05
N ASN A 371 1.56 27.28 -7.86
CA ASN A 371 2.53 26.66 -6.96
C ASN A 371 2.91 27.64 -5.85
N PHE A 372 3.01 27.16 -4.64
CA PHE A 372 3.29 27.94 -3.45
C PHE A 372 4.37 27.24 -2.62
N LYS A 373 5.43 27.95 -2.27
CA LYS A 373 6.51 27.39 -1.45
C LYS A 373 6.18 27.56 0.03
N VAL A 374 6.31 26.48 0.79
CA VAL A 374 6.10 26.48 2.26
C VAL A 374 7.22 27.27 2.95
N ARG A 375 6.86 28.24 3.78
CA ARG A 375 7.75 29.09 4.59
C ARG A 375 7.83 28.66 6.04
N SER A 376 6.70 28.27 6.60
CA SER A 376 6.62 27.69 7.95
C SER A 376 5.49 26.66 8.01
N VAL A 377 5.54 25.81 9.04
CA VAL A 377 4.51 24.80 9.35
C VAL A 377 4.18 24.93 10.82
N GLU A 378 2.90 25.07 11.13
CA GLU A 378 2.37 25.10 12.49
C GLU A 378 1.42 23.92 12.67
N HIS A 379 1.73 23.04 13.61
CA HIS A 379 0.92 21.86 13.93
C HIS A 379 0.93 21.62 15.44
N LYS A 380 -0.23 21.39 16.01
CA LYS A 380 -0.35 20.92 17.38
C LYS A 380 -0.35 19.41 17.41
N GLU A 381 0.43 18.86 18.32
CA GLU A 381 0.57 17.42 18.45
C GLU A 381 -0.79 16.71 18.54
N LYS A 382 -0.96 15.66 17.73
CA LYS A 382 -2.19 14.84 17.60
C LYS A 382 -3.46 15.59 17.13
N GLU A 383 -3.36 16.83 16.65
CA GLU A 383 -4.45 17.47 15.93
C GLU A 383 -4.40 17.12 14.45
N VAL A 384 -5.56 17.01 13.77
CA VAL A 384 -5.62 16.71 12.32
C VAL A 384 -5.32 17.92 11.48
N PRO A 385 -5.94 19.11 11.71
CA PRO A 385 -5.63 20.30 10.96
C PRO A 385 -4.24 20.84 11.31
N PHE A 386 -3.59 21.39 10.33
CA PHE A 386 -2.32 22.11 10.48
C PHE A 386 -2.34 23.37 9.61
N SER A 387 -1.49 24.33 9.90
CA SER A 387 -1.36 25.56 9.14
C SER A 387 0.03 25.68 8.51
N ILE A 388 0.09 26.23 7.31
CA ILE A 388 1.33 26.56 6.61
C ILE A 388 1.36 28.02 6.21
N GLU A 389 2.49 28.67 6.34
CA GLU A 389 2.73 29.93 5.65
C GLU A 389 3.28 29.67 4.26
N VAL A 390 2.72 30.31 3.24
CA VAL A 390 3.17 30.18 1.85
C VAL A 390 3.68 31.49 1.28
N ASP A 391 4.46 31.43 0.19
CA ASP A 391 5.10 32.60 -0.43
C ASP A 391 4.21 33.41 -1.38
N GLY A 392 2.90 33.27 -1.29
CA GLY A 392 1.93 33.95 -2.15
C GLY A 392 0.57 34.09 -1.49
N LYS A 393 -0.34 34.77 -2.20
CA LYS A 393 -1.74 34.89 -1.78
C LYS A 393 -2.62 33.94 -2.58
N LEU A 394 -3.48 33.19 -1.89
CA LEU A 394 -4.47 32.35 -2.51
C LEU A 394 -5.62 33.20 -3.10
N PRO A 395 -6.32 32.68 -4.11
CA PRO A 395 -7.53 33.28 -4.63
C PRO A 395 -8.63 33.35 -3.55
N ALA A 396 -9.52 34.35 -3.65
CA ALA A 396 -10.59 34.56 -2.66
C ALA A 396 -11.56 33.36 -2.55
N ASN A 397 -11.73 32.62 -3.65
CA ASN A 397 -12.54 31.40 -3.71
C ASN A 397 -11.71 30.15 -3.38
N PHE A 398 -10.81 30.22 -2.42
CA PHE A 398 -9.88 29.12 -2.07
C PHE A 398 -10.57 27.78 -1.77
N LYS A 399 -11.85 27.78 -1.39
CA LYS A 399 -12.63 26.54 -1.14
C LYS A 399 -12.91 25.71 -2.40
N ASP A 400 -12.67 26.27 -3.59
CA ASP A 400 -12.81 25.55 -4.86
C ASP A 400 -11.54 24.77 -5.21
N TYR A 401 -10.56 24.74 -4.30
CA TYR A 401 -9.25 24.15 -4.53
C TYR A 401 -8.81 23.21 -3.41
N TYR A 402 -7.98 22.23 -3.78
CA TYR A 402 -7.13 21.46 -2.88
C TYR A 402 -5.71 21.97 -2.91
N PHE A 403 -4.95 21.69 -1.86
CA PHE A 403 -3.49 21.66 -1.93
C PHE A 403 -2.96 20.24 -1.99
N ILE A 404 -1.93 20.02 -2.80
CA ILE A 404 -1.13 18.79 -2.82
C ILE A 404 0.37 19.12 -2.75
N ASN A 405 1.13 18.36 -1.97
CA ASN A 405 2.58 18.48 -1.93
C ASN A 405 3.20 17.86 -3.19
N SER A 406 3.61 18.71 -4.14
CA SER A 406 4.20 18.27 -5.42
C SER A 406 5.72 18.03 -5.35
N THR A 407 6.35 18.25 -4.20
CA THR A 407 7.76 17.88 -3.95
C THR A 407 7.89 16.38 -3.69
N LEU A 408 6.91 15.79 -2.99
CA LEU A 408 6.93 14.39 -2.57
C LEU A 408 6.33 13.48 -3.66
N MET A 409 7.08 13.29 -4.75
CA MET A 409 6.68 12.51 -5.93
C MET A 409 7.78 11.51 -6.31
N PRO A 410 7.68 10.24 -5.90
CA PRO A 410 8.74 9.27 -6.12
C PRO A 410 8.84 8.85 -7.59
N HIS A 411 10.03 8.40 -8.00
CA HIS A 411 10.21 7.59 -9.20
C HIS A 411 9.91 6.12 -8.86
N VAL A 412 9.02 5.47 -9.62
CA VAL A 412 8.61 4.09 -9.35
C VAL A 412 9.18 3.13 -10.39
N VAL A 413 9.80 2.05 -9.95
CA VAL A 413 10.18 0.92 -10.81
C VAL A 413 9.48 -0.33 -10.30
N PHE A 414 8.66 -0.94 -11.17
CA PHE A 414 7.96 -2.19 -10.88
C PHE A 414 8.28 -3.19 -12.00
N GLN A 415 9.12 -4.18 -11.70
CA GLN A 415 9.65 -5.06 -12.74
C GLN A 415 9.82 -6.50 -12.28
N ASN A 416 9.71 -7.43 -13.25
CA ASN A 416 9.92 -8.87 -13.04
C ASN A 416 9.03 -9.47 -11.96
N CYS A 417 7.90 -8.83 -11.66
CA CYS A 417 6.98 -9.22 -10.59
C CYS A 417 5.86 -10.12 -11.11
N VAL A 418 5.30 -10.91 -10.20
CA VAL A 418 4.09 -11.71 -10.41
C VAL A 418 3.01 -11.24 -9.46
N ASP A 419 1.86 -10.88 -10.00
CA ASP A 419 0.75 -10.31 -9.29
C ASP A 419 -0.55 -10.99 -9.71
N TRP A 420 -1.26 -11.65 -8.78
CA TRP A 420 -2.40 -12.46 -9.18
C TRP A 420 -3.42 -12.71 -8.08
N GLY A 421 -4.69 -12.89 -8.49
CA GLY A 421 -5.73 -13.44 -7.66
C GLY A 421 -6.09 -12.61 -6.43
N HIS A 422 -6.28 -11.28 -6.57
CA HIS A 422 -6.67 -10.41 -5.47
C HIS A 422 -7.70 -9.35 -5.88
N MET A 423 -8.19 -8.61 -4.90
CA MET A 423 -9.11 -7.49 -5.09
C MET A 423 -8.41 -6.28 -5.71
N ALA A 424 -9.21 -5.44 -6.36
CA ALA A 424 -8.85 -4.13 -6.90
C ALA A 424 -7.71 -4.17 -7.95
N ARG A 425 -6.71 -3.32 -7.87
CA ARG A 425 -5.73 -3.08 -8.93
C ARG A 425 -4.38 -3.71 -8.62
N GLY A 426 -3.66 -4.14 -9.66
CA GLY A 426 -2.26 -4.52 -9.48
C GLY A 426 -1.42 -3.32 -9.06
N ILE A 427 -1.37 -2.31 -9.93
CA ILE A 427 -0.66 -1.05 -9.66
C ILE A 427 -1.64 0.10 -9.77
N LEU A 428 -1.79 0.88 -8.71
CA LEU A 428 -2.45 2.17 -8.70
C LEU A 428 -1.39 3.26 -8.52
N LEU A 429 -1.16 4.06 -9.56
CA LEU A 429 -0.02 4.98 -9.59
C LEU A 429 -0.43 6.43 -9.87
N LYS A 430 0.02 7.33 -9.02
CA LYS A 430 -0.24 8.76 -9.05
C LYS A 430 1.05 9.52 -8.74
N THR A 431 1.98 9.64 -9.74
CA THR A 431 3.26 10.31 -9.54
C THR A 431 3.72 11.10 -10.76
N THR A 432 4.29 12.27 -10.54
CA THR A 432 5.01 13.04 -11.56
C THR A 432 6.52 12.76 -11.58
N GLY A 433 7.03 11.96 -10.63
CA GLY A 433 8.43 11.53 -10.58
C GLY A 433 8.83 10.51 -11.65
N GLY A 434 7.86 10.07 -12.45
CA GLY A 434 8.04 9.08 -13.51
C GLY A 434 7.97 7.63 -13.03
N ALA A 435 7.79 6.70 -13.99
CA ALA A 435 7.79 5.28 -13.65
C ALA A 435 8.23 4.38 -14.81
N LEU A 436 8.74 3.21 -14.45
CA LEU A 436 9.01 2.10 -15.35
C LEU A 436 8.30 0.85 -14.84
N ILE A 437 7.31 0.35 -15.60
CA ILE A 437 6.53 -0.85 -15.29
C ILE A 437 6.81 -1.86 -16.40
N GLN A 438 7.61 -2.89 -16.13
CA GLN A 438 8.07 -3.79 -17.19
C GLN A 438 8.22 -5.25 -16.78
N ASN A 439 8.02 -6.15 -17.74
CA ASN A 439 8.30 -7.59 -17.61
C ASN A 439 7.51 -8.26 -16.48
N ASN A 440 6.32 -7.77 -16.16
CA ASN A 440 5.48 -8.29 -15.10
C ASN A 440 4.40 -9.24 -15.65
N VAL A 441 3.88 -10.07 -14.77
CA VAL A 441 2.71 -10.93 -15.03
C VAL A 441 1.61 -10.54 -14.06
N PHE A 442 0.46 -10.11 -14.60
CA PHE A 442 -0.78 -9.81 -13.85
C PHE A 442 -1.86 -10.80 -14.25
N ARG A 443 -2.59 -11.34 -13.28
CA ARG A 443 -3.63 -12.34 -13.55
C ARG A 443 -4.75 -12.34 -12.51
N GLY A 444 -6.02 -12.37 -12.98
CA GLY A 444 -7.17 -12.61 -12.09
C GLY A 444 -7.45 -11.47 -11.12
N LEU A 445 -7.25 -10.23 -11.53
CA LEU A 445 -7.52 -9.03 -10.70
C LEU A 445 -8.93 -8.51 -10.96
N THR A 446 -9.63 -8.06 -9.91
CA THR A 446 -11.00 -7.55 -10.09
C THR A 446 -11.06 -6.26 -10.88
N HIS A 447 -10.04 -5.40 -10.76
CA HIS A 447 -9.90 -4.16 -11.51
C HIS A 447 -8.68 -4.21 -12.46
N SER A 448 -8.21 -3.04 -12.90
CA SER A 448 -7.10 -2.91 -13.85
C SER A 448 -5.80 -3.49 -13.29
N ALA A 449 -5.03 -4.18 -14.14
CA ALA A 449 -3.68 -4.59 -13.77
C ALA A 449 -2.77 -3.38 -13.50
N ILE A 450 -2.89 -2.33 -14.33
CA ILE A 450 -2.12 -1.09 -14.19
C ILE A 450 -3.08 0.08 -14.36
N ALA A 451 -3.24 0.88 -13.31
CA ALA A 451 -4.05 2.08 -13.32
C ALA A 451 -3.20 3.33 -13.02
N LEU A 452 -3.17 4.26 -13.96
CA LEU A 452 -2.73 5.63 -13.72
C LEU A 452 -3.99 6.46 -13.48
N SER A 453 -4.42 6.57 -12.23
CA SER A 453 -5.72 7.16 -11.88
C SER A 453 -5.58 8.19 -10.76
N SER A 454 -5.99 9.43 -11.03
CA SER A 454 -6.10 10.47 -10.00
C SER A 454 -7.53 10.46 -9.43
N GLU A 455 -7.68 10.38 -8.10
CA GLU A 455 -8.96 10.06 -7.47
C GLU A 455 -9.36 11.11 -6.42
N ALA A 456 -10.18 12.11 -6.84
CA ALA A 456 -10.64 13.17 -5.94
C ALA A 456 -11.53 12.64 -4.80
N ASN A 457 -12.32 11.60 -5.05
CA ASN A 457 -13.21 10.98 -4.07
C ASN A 457 -12.46 10.33 -2.89
N TRP A 458 -11.23 9.84 -3.12
CA TRP A 458 -10.35 9.30 -2.09
C TRP A 458 -9.33 10.31 -1.57
N LYS A 459 -9.34 11.55 -2.08
CA LYS A 459 -8.31 12.58 -1.80
C LYS A 459 -6.90 12.13 -2.18
N GLU A 460 -6.77 11.21 -3.11
CA GLU A 460 -5.51 10.65 -3.57
C GLU A 460 -5.09 11.28 -4.91
N GLY A 461 -3.97 11.97 -4.89
CA GLY A 461 -3.34 12.62 -6.04
C GLY A 461 -1.92 12.09 -6.24
N TRP A 462 -1.35 12.25 -7.34
CA TRP A 462 -1.38 13.25 -8.39
C TRP A 462 -1.82 12.62 -9.73
N HIS A 463 -1.69 13.34 -10.81
CA HIS A 463 -1.65 12.77 -12.16
C HIS A 463 -0.26 12.18 -12.43
N SER A 464 -0.15 11.27 -13.42
CA SER A 464 1.13 10.61 -13.71
C SER A 464 1.83 11.23 -14.92
N LYS A 465 3.17 11.36 -14.85
CA LYS A 465 4.02 11.85 -15.95
C LYS A 465 5.24 10.96 -16.16
N ASN A 466 5.76 10.92 -17.41
CA ASN A 466 6.99 10.22 -17.77
C ASN A 466 6.94 8.73 -17.40
N VAL A 467 5.87 8.02 -17.79
CA VAL A 467 5.66 6.62 -17.46
C VAL A 467 5.89 5.74 -18.68
N VAL A 468 6.62 4.65 -18.51
CA VAL A 468 6.81 3.60 -19.51
C VAL A 468 6.21 2.30 -18.98
N ILE A 469 5.23 1.76 -19.71
CA ILE A 469 4.56 0.47 -19.44
C ILE A 469 4.88 -0.46 -20.59
N ARG A 470 5.74 -1.47 -20.37
CA ARG A 470 6.20 -2.32 -21.47
C ARG A 470 6.41 -3.78 -21.11
N ASN A 471 6.21 -4.66 -22.11
CA ASN A 471 6.50 -6.09 -22.02
C ASN A 471 5.81 -6.80 -20.84
N ASN A 472 4.64 -6.31 -20.40
CA ASN A 472 3.86 -6.96 -19.36
C ASN A 472 2.87 -7.96 -19.97
N LYS A 473 2.58 -9.04 -19.23
CA LYS A 473 1.51 -9.99 -19.54
C LYS A 473 0.35 -9.77 -18.60
N ILE A 474 -0.83 -9.50 -19.15
CA ILE A 474 -2.04 -9.18 -18.39
C ILE A 474 -3.15 -10.14 -18.81
N MET A 475 -3.68 -10.91 -17.86
CA MET A 475 -4.64 -11.99 -18.14
C MET A 475 -5.78 -11.97 -17.13
N ASN A 476 -7.03 -12.00 -17.60
CA ASN A 476 -8.22 -12.04 -16.73
C ASN A 476 -8.25 -10.93 -15.67
N CYS A 477 -7.87 -9.71 -16.05
CA CYS A 477 -7.95 -8.53 -15.19
C CYS A 477 -9.12 -7.63 -15.56
N ALA A 478 -9.52 -6.71 -14.69
CA ALA A 478 -10.64 -5.78 -14.85
C ALA A 478 -11.99 -6.51 -15.08
N VAL A 479 -12.21 -7.57 -14.33
CA VAL A 479 -13.40 -8.45 -14.51
C VAL A 479 -14.68 -7.84 -13.94
N THR A 480 -14.62 -6.80 -13.09
CA THR A 480 -15.81 -6.14 -12.54
C THR A 480 -16.45 -5.14 -13.49
N GLY A 481 -15.69 -4.61 -14.43
CA GLY A 481 -16.14 -3.55 -15.35
C GLY A 481 -16.36 -2.18 -14.71
N ASP A 482 -16.01 -2.00 -13.43
CA ASP A 482 -16.15 -0.74 -12.71
C ASP A 482 -15.06 0.26 -13.11
N TYR A 483 -15.34 1.56 -12.95
CA TYR A 483 -14.40 2.67 -13.21
C TYR A 483 -13.69 2.59 -14.57
N HIS A 484 -14.43 2.25 -15.62
CA HIS A 484 -13.86 2.04 -16.95
C HIS A 484 -12.71 1.00 -16.93
N GLY A 485 -12.94 -0.14 -16.30
CA GLY A 485 -11.95 -1.20 -16.16
C GLY A 485 -11.31 -1.58 -17.50
N ALA A 486 -10.00 -1.62 -17.51
CA ALA A 486 -9.19 -2.07 -18.64
C ALA A 486 -7.97 -2.81 -18.10
N GLY A 487 -7.31 -3.63 -18.91
CA GLY A 487 -6.03 -4.21 -18.52
C GLY A 487 -5.03 -3.13 -18.11
N ILE A 488 -4.94 -2.05 -18.90
CA ILE A 488 -4.18 -0.83 -18.57
C ILE A 488 -5.14 0.36 -18.69
N ALA A 489 -5.28 1.17 -17.62
CA ALA A 489 -6.17 2.32 -17.58
C ALA A 489 -5.43 3.61 -17.23
N LEU A 490 -5.68 4.67 -18.01
CA LEU A 490 -5.33 6.06 -17.71
C LEU A 490 -6.64 6.83 -17.56
N ASN A 491 -6.91 7.39 -16.39
CA ASN A 491 -8.13 8.15 -16.16
C ASN A 491 -7.99 9.14 -14.98
N ILE A 492 -8.99 10.00 -14.83
CA ILE A 492 -9.13 10.94 -13.71
C ILE A 492 -10.57 10.81 -13.19
N ILE A 493 -10.71 10.70 -11.89
CA ILE A 493 -11.99 10.62 -11.19
C ILE A 493 -12.23 11.96 -10.46
N ALA A 494 -13.01 12.84 -11.10
CA ALA A 494 -13.47 14.11 -10.55
C ALA A 494 -14.76 14.54 -11.29
N ASP A 495 -15.40 15.62 -10.86
CA ASP A 495 -16.75 15.99 -11.31
C ASP A 495 -16.82 16.47 -12.78
N ASP A 496 -15.83 17.21 -13.27
CA ASP A 496 -15.82 17.80 -14.63
C ASP A 496 -14.47 17.63 -15.35
N VAL A 497 -14.16 16.41 -15.74
CA VAL A 497 -12.87 16.06 -16.38
C VAL A 497 -12.86 16.19 -17.90
N LYS A 498 -13.94 16.65 -18.53
CA LYS A 498 -14.09 16.65 -20.00
C LYS A 498 -12.99 17.37 -20.77
N ASN A 499 -12.37 18.38 -20.16
CA ASN A 499 -11.30 19.18 -20.77
C ASN A 499 -9.93 19.00 -20.08
N ALA A 500 -9.85 18.20 -19.03
CA ALA A 500 -8.61 17.97 -18.30
C ALA A 500 -7.75 16.91 -18.98
N LYS A 501 -6.53 17.28 -19.42
CA LYS A 501 -5.53 16.36 -19.99
C LYS A 501 -4.29 16.39 -19.12
N LEU A 502 -4.33 15.68 -17.99
CA LEU A 502 -3.34 15.80 -16.92
C LEU A 502 -2.21 14.75 -17.00
N HIS A 503 -2.53 13.50 -17.36
CA HIS A 503 -1.48 12.52 -17.61
C HIS A 503 -0.64 12.93 -18.82
N GLU A 504 0.68 12.85 -18.73
CA GLU A 504 1.56 13.37 -19.77
C GLU A 504 2.78 12.49 -20.02
N ASN A 505 3.16 12.35 -21.29
CA ASN A 505 4.36 11.65 -21.73
C ASN A 505 4.37 10.18 -21.25
N ILE A 506 3.39 9.41 -21.72
CA ILE A 506 3.18 8.01 -21.36
C ILE A 506 3.49 7.13 -22.59
N VAL A 507 4.23 6.05 -22.38
CA VAL A 507 4.52 5.04 -23.41
C VAL A 507 3.95 3.70 -22.97
N ILE A 508 3.08 3.09 -23.79
CA ILE A 508 2.50 1.77 -23.58
C ILE A 508 2.89 0.91 -24.78
N GLU A 509 3.85 -0.02 -24.61
CA GLU A 509 4.41 -0.76 -25.72
C GLU A 509 4.75 -2.22 -25.41
N GLY A 510 4.55 -3.11 -26.38
CA GLY A 510 4.97 -4.50 -26.28
C GLY A 510 4.24 -5.33 -25.21
N ASN A 511 3.10 -4.85 -24.68
CA ASN A 511 2.34 -5.61 -23.68
C ASN A 511 1.43 -6.64 -24.35
N GLU A 512 1.22 -7.77 -23.70
CA GLU A 512 0.26 -8.81 -24.09
C GLU A 512 -0.92 -8.80 -23.11
N ILE A 513 -2.12 -8.47 -23.62
CA ILE A 513 -3.35 -8.35 -22.81
C ILE A 513 -4.37 -9.36 -23.35
N THR A 514 -4.84 -10.25 -22.48
CA THR A 514 -5.77 -11.32 -22.89
C THR A 514 -6.90 -11.49 -21.89
N SER A 515 -8.11 -11.79 -22.43
CA SER A 515 -9.27 -12.19 -21.62
C SER A 515 -9.76 -11.17 -20.58
N CYS A 516 -9.71 -9.87 -20.88
CA CYS A 516 -10.40 -8.85 -20.10
C CYS A 516 -11.87 -8.75 -20.52
N THR A 517 -12.59 -9.88 -20.45
CA THR A 517 -13.89 -10.06 -21.13
C THR A 517 -15.03 -9.22 -20.55
N GLU A 518 -15.01 -8.90 -19.28
CA GLU A 518 -16.02 -8.04 -18.65
C GLU A 518 -15.70 -6.56 -18.81
N SER A 519 -14.42 -6.22 -19.05
CA SER A 519 -14.02 -4.84 -19.33
C SER A 519 -14.38 -4.42 -20.76
N GLU A 520 -14.60 -3.13 -20.96
CA GLU A 520 -14.90 -2.61 -22.31
C GLU A 520 -13.69 -2.65 -23.25
N CYS A 521 -12.48 -2.58 -22.72
CA CYS A 521 -11.26 -2.51 -23.53
C CYS A 521 -10.02 -3.11 -22.86
N GLY A 522 -9.02 -3.44 -23.66
CA GLY A 522 -7.70 -3.85 -23.17
C GLY A 522 -6.88 -2.69 -22.63
N ILE A 523 -6.91 -1.53 -23.33
CA ILE A 523 -6.23 -0.29 -22.92
C ILE A 523 -7.24 0.86 -22.98
N LEU A 524 -7.41 1.56 -21.87
CA LEU A 524 -8.12 2.83 -21.76
C LEU A 524 -7.13 3.99 -21.70
N VAL A 525 -7.28 4.99 -22.54
CA VAL A 525 -6.52 6.24 -22.47
C VAL A 525 -7.48 7.40 -22.38
N SER A 526 -7.63 7.97 -21.20
CA SER A 526 -8.46 9.14 -20.94
C SER A 526 -7.65 10.23 -20.26
N ASN A 527 -8.06 11.49 -20.47
CA ASN A 527 -7.51 12.67 -19.77
C ASN A 527 -5.97 12.81 -19.85
N ALA A 528 -5.41 12.52 -21.04
CA ALA A 528 -3.98 12.41 -21.23
C ALA A 528 -3.48 13.13 -22.50
N ARG A 529 -2.20 13.49 -22.51
CA ARG A 529 -1.52 14.08 -23.67
C ARG A 529 -0.15 13.45 -23.89
N LYS A 530 0.34 13.50 -25.14
CA LYS A 530 1.63 12.91 -25.53
C LYS A 530 1.72 11.42 -25.16
N VAL A 531 0.67 10.65 -25.43
CA VAL A 531 0.64 9.21 -25.17
C VAL A 531 1.04 8.45 -26.44
N LYS A 532 1.94 7.46 -26.30
CA LYS A 532 2.32 6.53 -27.38
C LYS A 532 1.83 5.14 -27.04
N VAL A 533 1.02 4.54 -27.93
CA VAL A 533 0.52 3.17 -27.77
C VAL A 533 0.94 2.37 -28.99
N ARG A 534 1.84 1.41 -28.85
CA ARG A 534 2.38 0.67 -30.01
C ARG A 534 2.79 -0.76 -29.67
N ASN A 535 2.74 -1.63 -30.66
CA ASN A 535 3.23 -3.01 -30.57
C ASN A 535 2.61 -3.83 -29.41
N ASN A 536 1.42 -3.47 -28.94
CA ASN A 536 0.70 -4.26 -27.95
C ASN A 536 -0.14 -5.35 -28.64
N ILE A 537 -0.23 -6.52 -28.03
CA ILE A 537 -1.08 -7.62 -28.45
C ILE A 537 -2.29 -7.66 -27.54
N ILE A 538 -3.49 -7.41 -28.05
CA ILE A 538 -4.73 -7.36 -27.26
C ILE A 538 -5.72 -8.36 -27.84
N LYS A 539 -6.23 -9.27 -27.01
CA LYS A 539 -7.18 -10.33 -27.41
C LYS A 539 -8.25 -10.54 -26.35
N GLY A 540 -9.46 -10.91 -26.78
CA GLY A 540 -10.56 -11.28 -25.87
C GLY A 540 -11.17 -10.12 -25.09
N CYS A 541 -10.97 -8.87 -25.52
CA CYS A 541 -11.62 -7.67 -25.00
C CYS A 541 -12.68 -7.17 -25.99
N LYS A 542 -13.71 -6.44 -25.56
CA LYS A 542 -14.74 -5.86 -26.44
C LYS A 542 -14.14 -4.85 -27.42
N LYS A 543 -13.19 -4.05 -26.95
CA LYS A 543 -12.37 -3.13 -27.75
C LYS A 543 -10.91 -3.34 -27.41
N GLU A 544 -10.01 -3.20 -28.38
CA GLU A 544 -8.58 -3.25 -28.09
C GLU A 544 -8.14 -2.02 -27.29
N ILE A 545 -8.44 -0.82 -27.81
CA ILE A 545 -8.06 0.46 -27.25
C ILE A 545 -9.27 1.38 -27.26
N PHE A 546 -9.56 2.01 -26.11
CA PHE A 546 -10.54 3.08 -26.00
C PHE A 546 -9.84 4.40 -25.67
N ILE A 547 -10.12 5.44 -26.44
CA ILE A 547 -9.49 6.77 -26.31
C ILE A 547 -10.58 7.81 -26.10
N GLU A 548 -10.50 8.58 -25.02
CA GLU A 548 -11.41 9.66 -24.71
C GLU A 548 -10.64 10.85 -24.13
N ASN A 549 -10.89 12.06 -24.66
CA ASN A 549 -10.22 13.29 -24.20
C ASN A 549 -8.67 13.12 -24.08
N ALA A 550 -8.04 12.48 -25.06
CA ALA A 550 -6.60 12.21 -25.02
C ALA A 550 -5.91 12.44 -26.37
N GLU A 551 -4.62 12.75 -26.31
CA GLU A 551 -3.73 12.88 -27.47
C GLU A 551 -2.85 11.63 -27.56
N VAL A 552 -3.18 10.75 -28.49
CA VAL A 552 -2.53 9.43 -28.65
C VAL A 552 -1.90 9.31 -30.03
N THR A 553 -0.65 8.85 -30.08
CA THR A 553 0.02 8.38 -31.30
C THR A 553 0.18 6.86 -31.23
N LYS A 554 -0.09 6.21 -32.36
CA LYS A 554 0.03 4.74 -32.52
C LYS A 554 1.38 4.35 -33.11
#